data_e1a8b5933e6aa6fbb2cc1c5af48f839c
#
_entry.id   e1a8b5933e6aa6fbb2cc1c5af48f839c
#
_cell.length_a   1.000
_cell.length_b   1.000
_cell.length_c   1.000
_cell.angle_alpha   90.00
_cell.angle_beta   90.00
_cell.angle_gamma   90.00
#
_symmetry.space_group_name_H-M   'P 1'
#
loop_
_entity.id
_entity.type
_entity.pdbx_description
1 polymer ?
#
loop_
_entity_poly.entity_id
_entity_poly.type
_entity_poly.pdbx_seq_one_letter_code
_entity_poly.pdbx_strand_id
1 'polypeptide(L)'
;MVVTAAIGWTSSVTAWTLLRCAAGVFSAWSLVGTTAWAFAWLALLGRSNWAGTVFAGVGVGIAGAGVFSVLAARPGIPATRMWIELAAMACMATSVPLIVSRSGPTSNNNSKGASASRAHHVTHSRTGGLVVCYSVFGFGYILPATYLPALARHLVDDPKVFGWAWPIFGTAAALSTVIASWRLQRFNRVHVWAASHVAMAAGVLLPSIWLSITSIVIAALLVGGTFMVITMVGMQEARARAEENATTILAQMTAGFAFGQLAGPVASAAFERFTADAWVGVSYAMRLAAAGLMISAIYLGQETRQRNHFKEDCHG
;
A
#
# COMPACT_ATOMS: atom_id res chain seq x y z
N MET A 1 6.87 -4.30 -16.58
CA MET A 1 7.86 -3.62 -17.44
C MET A 1 7.33 -3.50 -18.87
N VAL A 2 7.09 -4.62 -19.61
CA VAL A 2 6.52 -4.55 -20.97
C VAL A 2 5.20 -3.77 -21.00
N VAL A 3 4.29 -4.05 -20.07
CA VAL A 3 3.01 -3.33 -19.94
C VAL A 3 3.23 -1.83 -19.69
N THR A 4 4.21 -1.47 -18.86
CA THR A 4 4.54 -0.07 -18.58
C THR A 4 5.04 0.67 -19.81
N ALA A 5 5.92 0.03 -20.60
CA ALA A 5 6.38 0.57 -21.87
C ALA A 5 5.21 0.70 -22.88
N ALA A 6 4.35 -0.33 -22.98
CA ALA A 6 3.21 -0.35 -23.90
C ALA A 6 2.21 0.78 -23.66
N ILE A 7 2.04 1.24 -22.40
CA ILE A 7 1.18 2.39 -22.06
C ILE A 7 1.61 3.65 -22.83
N GLY A 8 2.92 3.85 -23.05
CA GLY A 8 3.44 5.00 -23.76
C GLY A 8 3.13 5.03 -25.26
N TRP A 9 2.83 3.88 -25.87
CA TRP A 9 2.58 3.77 -27.32
C TRP A 9 1.11 3.76 -27.70
N THR A 10 0.19 3.65 -26.75
CA THR A 10 -1.24 3.61 -27.08
C THR A 10 -1.90 4.97 -26.91
N SER A 11 -2.69 5.37 -27.92
CA SER A 11 -3.60 6.52 -27.86
C SER A 11 -5.06 6.12 -27.58
N SER A 12 -5.35 4.81 -27.61
CA SER A 12 -6.69 4.28 -27.34
C SER A 12 -6.97 4.24 -25.86
N VAL A 13 -8.05 4.89 -25.40
CA VAL A 13 -8.49 4.88 -24.00
C VAL A 13 -8.76 3.46 -23.51
N THR A 14 -9.39 2.63 -24.33
CA THR A 14 -9.68 1.22 -23.99
C THR A 14 -8.39 0.43 -23.79
N ALA A 15 -7.44 0.54 -24.73
CA ALA A 15 -6.15 -0.16 -24.63
C ALA A 15 -5.35 0.35 -23.40
N TRP A 16 -5.37 1.66 -23.13
CA TRP A 16 -4.74 2.25 -21.96
C TRP A 16 -5.34 1.70 -20.66
N THR A 17 -6.66 1.62 -20.56
CA THR A 17 -7.37 1.06 -19.40
C THR A 17 -7.02 -0.41 -19.19
N LEU A 18 -7.03 -1.23 -20.25
CA LEU A 18 -6.67 -2.65 -20.18
C LEU A 18 -5.22 -2.84 -19.72
N LEU A 19 -4.28 -2.04 -20.24
CA LEU A 19 -2.88 -2.08 -19.82
C LEU A 19 -2.71 -1.68 -18.34
N ARG A 20 -3.46 -0.70 -17.87
CA ARG A 20 -3.46 -0.29 -16.44
C ARG A 20 -4.03 -1.39 -15.55
N CYS A 21 -5.11 -2.05 -15.96
CA CYS A 21 -5.64 -3.20 -15.23
C CYS A 21 -4.63 -4.35 -15.18
N ALA A 22 -3.99 -4.68 -16.30
CA ALA A 22 -2.95 -5.71 -16.34
C ALA A 22 -1.75 -5.35 -15.45
N ALA A 23 -1.30 -4.08 -15.47
CA ALA A 23 -0.24 -3.61 -14.58
C ALA A 23 -0.61 -3.77 -13.11
N GLY A 24 -1.87 -3.50 -12.72
CA GLY A 24 -2.38 -3.71 -11.37
C GLY A 24 -2.31 -5.18 -10.94
N VAL A 25 -2.75 -6.10 -11.80
CA VAL A 25 -2.69 -7.55 -11.53
C VAL A 25 -1.24 -8.01 -11.35
N PHE A 26 -0.32 -7.63 -12.24
CA PHE A 26 1.09 -7.98 -12.11
C PHE A 26 1.74 -7.36 -10.87
N SER A 27 1.36 -6.14 -10.50
CA SER A 27 1.81 -5.50 -9.27
C SER A 27 1.36 -6.26 -8.02
N ALA A 28 0.10 -6.70 -7.98
CA ALA A 28 -0.44 -7.50 -6.88
C ALA A 28 0.30 -8.84 -6.76
N TRP A 29 0.50 -9.56 -7.86
CA TRP A 29 1.26 -10.81 -7.85
C TRP A 29 2.71 -10.62 -7.41
N SER A 30 3.35 -9.55 -7.88
CA SER A 30 4.71 -9.21 -7.47
C SER A 30 4.79 -8.93 -5.97
N LEU A 31 3.85 -8.17 -5.41
CA LEU A 31 3.80 -7.86 -3.98
C LEU A 31 3.61 -9.13 -3.13
N VAL A 32 2.61 -9.96 -3.48
CA VAL A 32 2.31 -11.19 -2.73
C VAL A 32 3.47 -12.18 -2.82
N GLY A 33 3.98 -12.42 -4.02
CA GLY A 33 5.09 -13.36 -4.24
C GLY A 33 6.38 -12.91 -3.55
N THR A 34 6.75 -11.64 -3.70
CA THR A 34 7.96 -11.08 -3.04
C THR A 34 7.83 -11.09 -1.52
N THR A 35 6.66 -10.75 -1.00
CA THR A 35 6.40 -10.76 0.45
C THR A 35 6.48 -12.17 1.02
N ALA A 36 5.85 -13.15 0.36
CA ALA A 36 5.89 -14.55 0.78
C ALA A 36 7.32 -15.11 0.77
N TRP A 37 8.05 -14.86 -0.31
CA TRP A 37 9.45 -15.27 -0.46
C TRP A 37 10.36 -14.59 0.58
N ALA A 38 10.27 -13.27 0.72
CA ALA A 38 11.10 -12.51 1.65
C ALA A 38 10.87 -12.93 3.11
N PHE A 39 9.61 -13.13 3.51
CA PHE A 39 9.31 -13.60 4.86
C PHE A 39 9.81 -15.03 5.13
N ALA A 40 9.76 -15.92 4.14
CA ALA A 40 10.32 -17.24 4.28
C ALA A 40 11.86 -17.19 4.48
N TRP A 41 12.54 -16.41 3.67
CA TRP A 41 14.00 -16.22 3.80
C TRP A 41 14.40 -15.54 5.11
N LEU A 42 13.72 -14.48 5.51
CA LEU A 42 14.01 -13.80 6.78
C LEU A 42 13.76 -14.70 8.00
N ALA A 43 12.76 -15.58 7.92
CA ALA A 43 12.50 -16.57 8.96
C ALA A 43 13.65 -17.61 9.06
N LEU A 44 14.12 -18.12 7.92
CA LEU A 44 15.25 -19.05 7.86
C LEU A 44 16.55 -18.43 8.41
N LEU A 45 16.76 -17.14 8.17
CA LEU A 45 17.93 -16.42 8.65
C LEU A 45 17.80 -15.94 10.10
N GLY A 46 16.65 -16.13 10.76
CA GLY A 46 16.37 -15.58 12.09
C GLY A 46 16.32 -14.05 12.13
N ARG A 47 16.11 -13.40 10.98
CA ARG A 47 16.18 -11.95 10.81
C ARG A 47 14.83 -11.31 10.47
N SER A 48 13.76 -11.71 11.12
CA SER A 48 12.41 -11.12 10.92
C SER A 48 12.38 -9.59 11.08
N ASN A 49 13.34 -9.03 11.79
CA ASN A 49 13.52 -7.58 12.00
C ASN A 49 13.78 -6.81 10.70
N TRP A 50 14.27 -7.50 9.68
CA TRP A 50 14.58 -6.89 8.38
C TRP A 50 13.37 -6.81 7.44
N ALA A 51 12.19 -7.23 7.88
CA ALA A 51 10.98 -7.14 7.06
C ALA A 51 10.72 -5.71 6.55
N GLY A 52 10.98 -4.69 7.39
CA GLY A 52 10.81 -3.30 7.01
C GLY A 52 11.71 -2.85 5.86
N THR A 53 12.90 -3.40 5.71
CA THR A 53 13.78 -3.05 4.58
C THR A 53 13.23 -3.57 3.26
N VAL A 54 12.54 -4.72 3.26
CA VAL A 54 11.86 -5.26 2.08
C VAL A 54 10.73 -4.32 1.65
N PHE A 55 9.89 -3.90 2.59
CA PHE A 55 8.78 -2.98 2.32
C PHE A 55 9.25 -1.55 2.01
N ALA A 56 10.39 -1.12 2.59
CA ALA A 56 11.00 0.17 2.26
C ALA A 56 11.36 0.29 0.76
N GLY A 57 11.65 -0.84 0.11
CA GLY A 57 11.88 -0.89 -1.33
C GLY A 57 10.73 -0.33 -2.16
N VAL A 58 9.48 -0.48 -1.71
CA VAL A 58 8.30 0.13 -2.37
C VAL A 58 8.36 1.66 -2.25
N GLY A 59 8.66 2.17 -1.05
CA GLY A 59 8.82 3.62 -0.82
C GLY A 59 9.95 4.23 -1.64
N VAL A 60 11.10 3.55 -1.70
CA VAL A 60 12.25 3.96 -2.55
C VAL A 60 11.84 3.97 -4.03
N GLY A 61 11.09 2.96 -4.50
CA GLY A 61 10.59 2.90 -5.87
C GLY A 61 9.64 4.07 -6.20
N ILE A 62 8.72 4.39 -5.29
CA ILE A 62 7.80 5.53 -5.43
C ILE A 62 8.58 6.85 -5.45
N ALA A 63 9.50 7.05 -4.50
CA ALA A 63 10.33 8.26 -4.44
C ALA A 63 11.19 8.41 -5.69
N GLY A 64 11.85 7.34 -6.12
CA GLY A 64 12.70 7.35 -7.31
C GLY A 64 11.93 7.64 -8.59
N ALA A 65 10.76 7.00 -8.78
CA ALA A 65 9.88 7.27 -9.92
C ALA A 65 9.34 8.71 -9.88
N GLY A 66 9.02 9.22 -8.69
CA GLY A 66 8.58 10.60 -8.49
C GLY A 66 9.67 11.61 -8.84
N VAL A 67 10.88 11.45 -8.31
CA VAL A 67 12.04 12.30 -8.62
C VAL A 67 12.35 12.25 -10.12
N PHE A 68 12.37 11.06 -10.69
CA PHE A 68 12.58 10.91 -12.14
C PHE A 68 11.52 11.70 -12.93
N SER A 69 10.24 11.57 -12.56
CA SER A 69 9.17 12.28 -13.26
C SER A 69 9.31 13.80 -13.16
N VAL A 70 9.75 14.34 -12.01
CA VAL A 70 10.01 15.78 -11.84
C VAL A 70 11.18 16.25 -12.73
N LEU A 71 12.24 15.46 -12.78
CA LEU A 71 13.44 15.80 -13.57
C LEU A 71 13.24 15.63 -15.08
N ALA A 72 12.44 14.63 -15.49
CA ALA A 72 12.12 14.33 -16.88
C ALA A 72 11.03 15.23 -17.46
N ALA A 73 10.20 15.87 -16.62
CA ALA A 73 9.13 16.76 -17.05
C ALA A 73 9.69 18.08 -17.61
N ARG A 74 10.21 18.02 -18.84
CA ARG A 74 10.72 19.18 -19.58
C ARG A 74 9.78 19.49 -20.75
N PRO A 75 9.60 20.77 -21.11
CA PRO A 75 8.83 21.13 -22.30
C PRO A 75 9.36 20.42 -23.55
N GLY A 76 8.44 19.83 -24.34
CA GLY A 76 8.79 19.16 -25.60
C GLY A 76 9.17 17.67 -25.49
N ILE A 77 9.24 17.08 -24.29
CA ILE A 77 9.46 15.62 -24.16
C ILE A 77 8.11 14.90 -24.28
N PRO A 78 7.92 13.98 -25.25
CA PRO A 78 6.70 13.23 -25.41
C PRO A 78 6.50 12.25 -24.24
N ALA A 79 5.25 12.07 -23.81
CA ALA A 79 4.88 11.14 -22.73
C ALA A 79 5.37 9.70 -22.99
N THR A 80 5.39 9.27 -24.24
CA THR A 80 5.93 7.98 -24.68
C THR A 80 7.35 7.74 -24.19
N ARG A 81 8.22 8.72 -24.32
CA ARG A 81 9.62 8.63 -23.87
C ARG A 81 9.70 8.44 -22.36
N MET A 82 8.89 9.18 -21.59
CA MET A 82 8.86 9.04 -20.13
C MET A 82 8.43 7.63 -19.69
N TRP A 83 7.45 7.04 -20.38
CA TRP A 83 7.01 5.67 -20.08
C TRP A 83 8.09 4.62 -20.40
N ILE A 84 8.82 4.79 -21.48
CA ILE A 84 9.93 3.90 -21.88
C ILE A 84 11.07 4.00 -20.86
N GLU A 85 11.44 5.21 -20.45
CA GLU A 85 12.50 5.45 -19.46
C GLU A 85 12.13 4.87 -18.08
N LEU A 86 10.86 5.02 -17.64
CA LEU A 86 10.35 4.37 -16.43
C LEU A 86 10.40 2.83 -16.53
N ALA A 87 10.04 2.27 -17.68
CA ALA A 87 10.13 0.83 -17.90
C ALA A 87 11.57 0.33 -17.87
N ALA A 88 12.52 1.07 -18.47
CA ALA A 88 13.94 0.77 -18.43
C ALA A 88 14.49 0.82 -16.99
N MET A 89 14.13 1.84 -16.23
CA MET A 89 14.49 1.95 -14.81
C MET A 89 13.95 0.77 -13.99
N ALA A 90 12.72 0.36 -14.23
CA ALA A 90 12.12 -0.82 -13.60
C ALA A 90 12.84 -2.12 -14.00
N CYS A 91 13.29 -2.26 -15.27
CA CYS A 91 14.10 -3.39 -15.73
C CYS A 91 15.46 -3.44 -15.00
N MET A 92 16.13 -2.32 -14.89
CA MET A 92 17.42 -2.23 -14.17
C MET A 92 17.24 -2.59 -12.69
N ALA A 93 16.23 -2.03 -12.02
CA ALA A 93 15.95 -2.32 -10.63
C ALA A 93 15.61 -3.80 -10.38
N THR A 94 14.95 -4.48 -11.33
CA THR A 94 14.57 -5.89 -11.21
C THR A 94 15.72 -6.84 -11.54
N SER A 95 16.68 -6.42 -12.38
CA SER A 95 17.84 -7.25 -12.73
C SER A 95 18.71 -7.60 -11.52
N VAL A 96 18.86 -6.66 -10.57
CA VAL A 96 19.69 -6.84 -9.37
C VAL A 96 19.20 -8.04 -8.52
N PRO A 97 17.94 -8.10 -8.04
CA PRO A 97 17.47 -9.24 -7.26
C PRO A 97 17.45 -10.54 -8.06
N LEU A 98 17.24 -10.50 -9.38
CA LEU A 98 17.29 -11.70 -10.23
C LEU A 98 18.71 -12.28 -10.33
N ILE A 99 19.73 -11.45 -10.42
CA ILE A 99 21.13 -11.88 -10.45
C ILE A 99 21.50 -12.47 -9.08
N VAL A 100 21.15 -11.77 -7.99
CA VAL A 100 21.47 -12.23 -6.63
C VAL A 100 20.72 -13.52 -6.28
N SER A 101 19.47 -13.69 -6.68
CA SER A 101 18.69 -14.89 -6.40
C SER A 101 19.19 -16.15 -7.15
N ARG A 102 19.84 -15.97 -8.32
CA ARG A 102 20.45 -17.08 -9.06
C ARG A 102 21.65 -17.69 -8.33
N SER A 103 22.29 -16.95 -7.45
CA SER A 103 23.45 -17.39 -6.65
C SER A 103 23.06 -18.00 -5.30
N GLY A 104 21.76 -18.06 -4.99
CA GLY A 104 21.27 -18.67 -3.74
C GLY A 104 21.13 -20.19 -3.84
N PRO A 105 21.13 -20.90 -2.70
CA PRO A 105 20.96 -22.35 -2.68
C PRO A 105 19.64 -22.71 -3.37
N THR A 106 19.71 -23.57 -4.35
CA THR A 106 18.56 -24.19 -5.02
C THR A 106 17.69 -24.84 -3.94
N SER A 107 16.50 -24.30 -3.73
CA SER A 107 15.48 -24.96 -2.93
C SER A 107 15.21 -26.31 -3.56
N ASN A 108 15.66 -27.37 -2.92
CA ASN A 108 15.34 -28.73 -3.30
C ASN A 108 13.80 -28.83 -3.22
N ASN A 109 13.16 -28.84 -4.39
CA ASN A 109 11.72 -28.99 -4.57
C ASN A 109 11.26 -30.39 -4.13
N ASN A 110 11.45 -30.73 -2.88
CA ASN A 110 10.81 -31.86 -2.23
C ASN A 110 9.57 -31.44 -1.40
N SER A 111 8.96 -30.32 -1.70
CA SER A 111 7.55 -30.11 -1.38
C SER A 111 6.71 -30.91 -2.38
N LYS A 112 6.72 -32.25 -2.19
CA LYS A 112 5.66 -33.12 -2.68
C LYS A 112 4.32 -32.45 -2.34
N GLY A 113 3.52 -32.27 -3.38
CA GLY A 113 2.16 -31.77 -3.41
C GLY A 113 1.52 -31.57 -2.05
N ALA A 114 1.30 -30.31 -1.69
CA ALA A 114 0.28 -30.00 -0.74
C ALA A 114 -1.02 -30.47 -1.38
N SER A 115 -1.31 -31.75 -1.13
CA SER A 115 -2.57 -32.40 -1.37
C SER A 115 -3.65 -31.44 -0.89
N ALA A 116 -4.70 -31.29 -1.70
CA ALA A 116 -5.96 -30.70 -1.28
C ALA A 116 -6.45 -31.50 -0.06
N SER A 117 -5.94 -31.17 1.12
CA SER A 117 -6.31 -31.77 2.38
C SER A 117 -7.56 -31.06 2.85
N ARG A 118 -8.64 -31.83 2.79
CA ARG A 118 -9.91 -31.74 3.53
C ARG A 118 -10.09 -30.43 4.30
N ALA A 119 -11.17 -29.74 3.93
CA ALA A 119 -11.79 -28.70 4.74
C ALA A 119 -12.05 -29.25 6.14
N HIS A 120 -11.06 -29.18 7.03
CA HIS A 120 -11.32 -29.27 8.45
C HIS A 120 -11.95 -27.94 8.86
N HIS A 121 -13.01 -28.01 9.57
CA HIS A 121 -13.66 -26.91 10.28
C HIS A 121 -12.59 -26.13 11.07
N VAL A 122 -11.98 -25.18 10.40
CA VAL A 122 -11.12 -24.20 11.05
C VAL A 122 -12.06 -23.32 11.86
N THR A 123 -11.91 -23.36 13.17
CA THR A 123 -12.39 -22.31 14.05
C THR A 123 -12.16 -20.98 13.34
N HIS A 124 -13.21 -20.27 12.99
CA HIS A 124 -13.19 -18.95 12.38
C HIS A 124 -12.51 -17.98 13.35
N SER A 125 -11.18 -18.08 13.47
CA SER A 125 -10.37 -17.01 14.02
C SER A 125 -10.74 -15.76 13.23
N ARG A 126 -11.14 -14.70 13.91
CA ARG A 126 -11.67 -13.42 13.39
C ARG A 126 -10.78 -12.74 12.32
N THR A 127 -10.44 -13.45 11.25
CA THR A 127 -9.61 -12.97 10.13
C THR A 127 -10.40 -12.07 9.19
N GLY A 128 -11.73 -12.26 9.11
CA GLY A 128 -12.60 -11.40 8.30
C GLY A 128 -12.52 -9.93 8.70
N GLY A 129 -12.41 -9.63 9.99
CA GLY A 129 -12.21 -8.26 10.47
C GLY A 129 -10.90 -7.63 9.97
N LEU A 130 -9.82 -8.40 9.88
CA LEU A 130 -8.56 -7.90 9.32
C LEU A 130 -8.70 -7.58 7.83
N VAL A 131 -9.41 -8.40 7.05
CA VAL A 131 -9.69 -8.16 5.64
C VAL A 131 -10.49 -6.87 5.46
N VAL A 132 -11.54 -6.66 6.28
CA VAL A 132 -12.33 -5.42 6.26
C VAL A 132 -11.47 -4.20 6.60
N CYS A 133 -10.68 -4.25 7.69
CA CYS A 133 -9.79 -3.16 8.06
C CYS A 133 -8.78 -2.85 6.96
N TYR A 134 -8.29 -3.87 6.27
CA TYR A 134 -7.35 -3.68 5.17
C TYR A 134 -8.02 -3.17 3.89
N SER A 135 -9.30 -3.47 3.67
CA SER A 135 -10.11 -2.89 2.59
C SER A 135 -10.37 -1.40 2.84
N VAL A 136 -10.71 -1.03 4.09
CA VAL A 136 -10.86 0.38 4.51
C VAL A 136 -9.55 1.15 4.37
N PHE A 137 -8.41 0.51 4.66
CA PHE A 137 -7.10 1.08 4.39
C PHE A 137 -6.90 1.35 2.89
N GLY A 138 -7.27 0.42 1.99
CA GLY A 138 -7.21 0.63 0.55
C GLY A 138 -8.04 1.84 0.09
N PHE A 139 -9.25 1.98 0.62
CA PHE A 139 -10.14 3.12 0.36
C PHE A 139 -9.54 4.45 0.86
N GLY A 140 -9.00 4.44 2.09
CA GLY A 140 -8.39 5.63 2.68
C GLY A 140 -7.11 6.08 1.97
N TYR A 141 -6.30 5.12 1.54
CA TYR A 141 -5.04 5.37 0.85
C TYR A 141 -5.22 5.96 -0.55
N ILE A 142 -6.16 5.44 -1.35
CA ILE A 142 -6.25 5.79 -2.77
C ILE A 142 -6.66 7.25 -3.00
N LEU A 143 -7.47 7.82 -2.12
CA LEU A 143 -7.94 9.19 -2.27
C LEU A 143 -6.79 10.21 -2.22
N PRO A 144 -5.97 10.28 -1.16
CA PRO A 144 -4.82 11.16 -1.18
C PRO A 144 -3.79 10.77 -2.25
N ALA A 145 -3.56 9.49 -2.48
CA ALA A 145 -2.62 9.06 -3.52
C ALA A 145 -3.01 9.54 -4.92
N THR A 146 -4.31 9.65 -5.21
CA THR A 146 -4.81 10.11 -6.50
C THR A 146 -4.95 11.63 -6.55
N TYR A 147 -5.48 12.24 -5.49
CA TYR A 147 -5.94 13.63 -5.55
C TYR A 147 -4.96 14.65 -4.95
N LEU A 148 -3.99 14.27 -4.08
CA LEU A 148 -3.02 15.25 -3.54
C LEU A 148 -2.22 15.97 -4.63
N PRO A 149 -1.69 15.29 -5.67
CA PRO A 149 -1.00 16.00 -6.75
C PRO A 149 -1.93 16.93 -7.54
N ALA A 150 -3.20 16.54 -7.73
CA ALA A 150 -4.20 17.38 -8.41
C ALA A 150 -4.60 18.58 -7.57
N LEU A 151 -4.77 18.40 -6.25
CA LEU A 151 -5.03 19.50 -5.30
C LEU A 151 -3.86 20.48 -5.23
N ALA A 152 -2.62 19.97 -5.22
CA ALA A 152 -1.43 20.82 -5.25
C ALA A 152 -1.35 21.66 -6.53
N ARG A 153 -1.68 21.04 -7.67
CA ARG A 153 -1.74 21.73 -8.97
C ARG A 153 -2.81 22.81 -9.02
N HIS A 154 -3.93 22.62 -8.33
CA HIS A 154 -4.99 23.62 -8.23
C HIS A 154 -4.57 24.85 -7.43
N LEU A 155 -3.64 24.69 -6.47
CA LEU A 155 -3.13 25.78 -5.63
C LEU A 155 -1.93 26.51 -6.25
N VAL A 156 -1.11 25.82 -7.04
CA VAL A 156 0.15 26.33 -7.59
C VAL A 156 0.35 25.81 -9.01
N ASP A 157 0.52 26.70 -9.96
CA ASP A 157 0.73 26.37 -11.37
C ASP A 157 2.13 25.83 -11.68
N ASP A 158 3.10 26.00 -10.75
CA ASP A 158 4.47 25.55 -10.97
C ASP A 158 4.58 24.02 -10.88
N PRO A 159 4.89 23.33 -12.01
CA PRO A 159 5.07 21.89 -12.05
C PRO A 159 6.12 21.37 -11.07
N LYS A 160 7.12 22.18 -10.71
CA LYS A 160 8.16 21.81 -9.77
C LYS A 160 7.64 21.67 -8.36
N VAL A 161 6.59 22.41 -7.99
CA VAL A 161 6.03 22.35 -6.63
C VAL A 161 5.14 21.13 -6.46
N PHE A 162 4.14 20.93 -7.34
CA PHE A 162 3.24 19.79 -7.18
C PHE A 162 3.87 18.43 -7.54
N GLY A 163 4.93 18.42 -8.34
CA GLY A 163 5.67 17.22 -8.69
C GLY A 163 6.35 16.53 -7.49
N TRP A 164 6.68 17.28 -6.43
CA TRP A 164 7.32 16.75 -5.24
C TRP A 164 6.41 15.94 -4.31
N ALA A 165 5.11 15.92 -4.52
CA ALA A 165 4.19 15.14 -3.69
C ALA A 165 4.55 13.66 -3.63
N TRP A 166 4.89 13.04 -4.77
CA TRP A 166 5.30 11.63 -4.84
C TRP A 166 6.67 11.32 -4.24
N PRO A 167 7.74 12.12 -4.49
CA PRO A 167 9.01 11.96 -3.80
C PRO A 167 8.88 12.04 -2.28
N ILE A 168 8.12 13.02 -1.76
CA ILE A 168 7.88 13.18 -0.31
C ILE A 168 7.14 11.96 0.23
N PHE A 169 6.06 11.55 -0.42
CA PHE A 169 5.27 10.38 -0.06
C PHE A 169 6.13 9.10 -0.01
N GLY A 170 6.89 8.83 -1.07
CA GLY A 170 7.72 7.63 -1.17
C GLY A 170 8.87 7.61 -0.15
N THR A 171 9.50 8.76 0.09
CA THR A 171 10.56 8.90 1.12
C THR A 171 9.98 8.66 2.52
N ALA A 172 8.82 9.23 2.82
CA ALA A 172 8.13 8.98 4.09
C ALA A 172 7.80 7.50 4.27
N ALA A 173 7.31 6.81 3.21
CA ALA A 173 7.01 5.39 3.24
C ALA A 173 8.26 4.52 3.47
N ALA A 174 9.39 4.84 2.83
CA ALA A 174 10.64 4.12 3.01
C ALA A 174 11.18 4.28 4.43
N LEU A 175 11.31 5.51 4.92
CA LEU A 175 11.86 5.80 6.24
C LEU A 175 11.00 5.23 7.36
N SER A 176 9.68 5.44 7.29
CA SER A 176 8.76 4.96 8.33
C SER A 176 8.78 3.44 8.46
N THR A 177 8.87 2.72 7.36
CA THR A 177 8.89 1.25 7.35
C THR A 177 10.16 0.71 8.00
N VAL A 178 11.31 1.30 7.71
CA VAL A 178 12.58 0.95 8.37
C VAL A 178 12.50 1.25 9.87
N ILE A 179 12.07 2.47 10.24
CA ILE A 179 11.93 2.87 11.64
C ILE A 179 10.94 1.95 12.37
N ALA A 180 9.80 1.66 11.77
CA ALA A 180 8.79 0.77 12.34
C ALA A 180 9.34 -0.64 12.56
N SER A 181 10.10 -1.17 11.61
CA SER A 181 10.71 -2.48 11.72
C SER A 181 11.72 -2.59 12.87
N TRP A 182 12.41 -1.52 13.22
CA TRP A 182 13.42 -1.53 14.27
C TRP A 182 12.89 -1.08 15.63
N ARG A 183 12.04 -0.04 15.64
CA ARG A 183 11.56 0.60 16.89
C ARG A 183 10.26 -0.02 17.40
N LEU A 184 9.36 -0.44 16.50
CA LEU A 184 8.02 -0.87 16.86
C LEU A 184 7.89 -2.39 17.10
N GLN A 185 8.97 -3.16 17.05
CA GLN A 185 8.95 -4.60 17.34
C GLN A 185 8.51 -4.94 18.77
N ARG A 186 8.73 -4.01 19.71
CA ARG A 186 8.33 -4.17 21.11
C ARG A 186 6.83 -3.99 21.32
N PHE A 187 6.13 -3.43 20.34
CA PHE A 187 4.70 -3.16 20.41
C PHE A 187 3.91 -4.27 19.72
N ASN A 188 2.70 -4.49 20.18
CA ASN A 188 1.77 -5.38 19.50
C ASN A 188 1.47 -4.85 18.09
N ARG A 189 1.59 -5.70 17.06
CA ARG A 189 1.38 -5.34 15.65
C ARG A 189 0.02 -4.71 15.41
N VAL A 190 -1.03 -5.21 16.08
CA VAL A 190 -2.40 -4.68 15.93
C VAL A 190 -2.49 -3.24 16.49
N HIS A 191 -1.79 -2.92 17.58
CA HIS A 191 -1.72 -1.56 18.09
C HIS A 191 -0.99 -0.62 17.13
N VAL A 192 0.14 -1.08 16.54
CA VAL A 192 0.85 -0.30 15.51
C VAL A 192 -0.05 -0.06 14.31
N TRP A 193 -0.82 -1.06 13.89
CA TRP A 193 -1.79 -0.94 12.81
C TRP A 193 -2.88 0.09 13.14
N ALA A 194 -3.51 -0.02 14.32
CA ALA A 194 -4.53 0.93 14.77
C ALA A 194 -3.99 2.37 14.83
N ALA A 195 -2.81 2.59 15.43
CA ALA A 195 -2.18 3.91 15.48
C ALA A 195 -1.85 4.47 14.08
N SER A 196 -1.42 3.60 13.18
CA SER A 196 -1.18 3.98 11.77
C SER A 196 -2.47 4.36 11.04
N HIS A 197 -3.61 3.71 11.34
CA HIS A 197 -4.91 4.11 10.81
C HIS A 197 -5.34 5.49 11.32
N VAL A 198 -5.12 5.79 12.60
CA VAL A 198 -5.39 7.13 13.17
C VAL A 198 -4.54 8.21 12.48
N ALA A 199 -3.24 7.96 12.33
CA ALA A 199 -2.35 8.90 11.67
C ALA A 199 -2.70 9.08 10.18
N MET A 200 -3.06 7.99 9.48
CA MET A 200 -3.54 8.07 8.10
C MET A 200 -4.86 8.83 8.01
N ALA A 201 -5.81 8.58 8.90
CA ALA A 201 -7.08 9.30 8.94
C ALA A 201 -6.88 10.81 9.09
N ALA A 202 -5.96 11.24 9.95
CA ALA A 202 -5.60 12.65 10.09
C ALA A 202 -5.01 13.21 8.77
N GLY A 203 -4.12 12.45 8.11
CA GLY A 203 -3.54 12.84 6.83
C GLY A 203 -4.57 12.94 5.70
N VAL A 204 -5.54 12.03 5.66
CA VAL A 204 -6.63 12.04 4.66
C VAL A 204 -7.61 13.19 4.92
N LEU A 205 -7.93 13.44 6.19
CA LEU A 205 -8.90 14.45 6.60
C LEU A 205 -8.38 15.88 6.39
N LEU A 206 -7.11 16.13 6.63
CA LEU A 206 -6.52 17.46 6.70
C LEU A 206 -6.76 18.32 5.44
N PRO A 207 -6.49 17.86 4.19
CA PRO A 207 -6.75 18.65 2.99
C PRO A 207 -8.24 18.93 2.73
N SER A 208 -9.14 18.10 3.27
CA SER A 208 -10.58 18.26 3.13
C SER A 208 -11.17 19.36 4.04
N ILE A 209 -10.40 19.78 5.06
CA ILE A 209 -10.80 20.84 6.01
C ILE A 209 -10.05 22.13 5.72
N TRP A 210 -8.78 22.02 5.44
CA TRP A 210 -7.88 23.15 5.21
C TRP A 210 -7.01 22.87 3.98
N LEU A 211 -7.46 23.39 2.84
CA LEU A 211 -6.76 23.21 1.57
C LEU A 211 -5.62 24.23 1.45
N SER A 212 -4.39 23.78 1.62
CA SER A 212 -3.15 24.55 1.50
C SER A 212 -1.99 23.64 1.10
N ILE A 213 -0.90 24.20 0.59
CA ILE A 213 0.31 23.43 0.28
C ILE A 213 0.85 22.75 1.54
N THR A 214 0.83 23.42 2.68
CA THR A 214 1.26 22.86 3.96
C THR A 214 0.43 21.64 4.35
N SER A 215 -0.90 21.70 4.20
CA SER A 215 -1.78 20.56 4.48
C SER A 215 -1.52 19.38 3.54
N ILE A 216 -1.23 19.65 2.27
CA ILE A 216 -0.90 18.63 1.27
C ILE A 216 0.43 17.94 1.63
N VAL A 217 1.44 18.70 2.03
CA VAL A 217 2.73 18.14 2.47
C VAL A 217 2.57 17.29 3.73
N ILE A 218 1.85 17.77 4.73
CA ILE A 218 1.57 17.00 5.95
C ILE A 218 0.77 15.74 5.62
N ALA A 219 -0.24 15.83 4.75
CA ALA A 219 -1.01 14.68 4.29
C ALA A 219 -0.11 13.65 3.58
N ALA A 220 0.76 14.09 2.67
CA ALA A 220 1.72 13.21 1.99
C ALA A 220 2.67 12.50 2.97
N LEU A 221 3.14 13.20 4.00
CA LEU A 221 3.98 12.63 5.05
C LEU A 221 3.21 11.62 5.92
N LEU A 222 2.00 11.94 6.36
CA LEU A 222 1.19 11.06 7.23
C LEU A 222 0.72 9.83 6.46
N VAL A 223 0.17 10.00 5.26
CA VAL A 223 -0.34 8.89 4.44
C VAL A 223 0.83 8.04 3.93
N GLY A 224 1.87 8.66 3.39
CA GLY A 224 3.08 7.97 2.96
C GLY A 224 3.76 7.24 4.11
N GLY A 225 3.92 7.92 5.26
CA GLY A 225 4.56 7.36 6.45
C GLY A 225 3.81 6.20 7.10
N THR A 226 2.53 6.04 6.86
CA THR A 226 1.71 4.95 7.42
C THR A 226 1.39 3.85 6.42
N PHE A 227 1.35 4.15 5.14
CA PHE A 227 0.97 3.24 4.06
C PHE A 227 1.72 1.90 4.10
N MET A 228 3.04 1.93 4.03
CA MET A 228 3.84 0.69 4.03
C MET A 228 3.93 0.06 5.42
N VAL A 229 3.83 0.83 6.49
CA VAL A 229 3.76 0.30 7.87
C VAL A 229 2.50 -0.55 8.03
N ILE A 230 1.33 -0.06 7.63
CA ILE A 230 0.07 -0.81 7.67
C ILE A 230 0.18 -2.08 6.83
N THR A 231 0.74 -1.96 5.62
CA THR A 231 0.95 -3.12 4.73
C THR A 231 1.83 -4.17 5.41
N MET A 232 2.96 -3.78 5.97
CA MET A 232 3.89 -4.68 6.64
C MET A 232 3.26 -5.36 7.86
N VAL A 233 2.69 -4.59 8.79
CA VAL A 233 2.14 -5.17 10.02
C VAL A 233 0.86 -5.97 9.76
N GLY A 234 0.03 -5.56 8.82
CA GLY A 234 -1.16 -6.29 8.40
C GLY A 234 -0.83 -7.65 7.81
N MET A 235 0.13 -7.72 6.89
CA MET A 235 0.58 -8.99 6.29
C MET A 235 1.30 -9.89 7.30
N GLN A 236 2.08 -9.32 8.23
CA GLN A 236 2.71 -10.08 9.32
C GLN A 236 1.66 -10.66 10.27
N GLU A 237 0.64 -9.90 10.65
CA GLU A 237 -0.43 -10.34 11.53
C GLU A 237 -1.32 -11.39 10.86
N ALA A 238 -1.66 -11.22 9.57
CA ALA A 238 -2.39 -12.20 8.80
C ALA A 238 -1.66 -13.55 8.76
N ARG A 239 -0.36 -13.53 8.49
CA ARG A 239 0.48 -14.73 8.48
C ARG A 239 0.55 -15.39 9.86
N ALA A 240 0.68 -14.59 10.93
CA ALA A 240 0.74 -15.11 12.29
C ALA A 240 -0.56 -15.78 12.76
N ARG A 241 -1.72 -15.38 12.20
CA ARG A 241 -3.04 -15.95 12.55
C ARG A 241 -3.43 -17.14 11.69
N ALA A 242 -2.91 -17.23 10.48
CA ALA A 242 -3.41 -18.15 9.48
C ALA A 242 -2.59 -19.44 9.35
N GLU A 243 -1.43 -19.50 9.96
CA GLU A 243 -0.51 -20.65 9.92
C GLU A 243 -0.45 -21.35 8.55
N GLU A 244 -1.24 -22.41 8.35
CA GLU A 244 -1.29 -23.18 7.09
C GLU A 244 -2.00 -22.45 5.96
N ASN A 245 -2.95 -21.53 6.24
CA ASN A 245 -3.74 -20.79 5.26
C ASN A 245 -3.25 -19.36 4.99
N ALA A 246 -2.02 -19.04 5.38
CA ALA A 246 -1.46 -17.70 5.28
C ALA A 246 -1.58 -17.09 3.88
N THR A 247 -1.29 -17.85 2.82
CA THR A 247 -1.38 -17.38 1.44
C THR A 247 -2.79 -16.96 1.06
N THR A 248 -3.81 -17.72 1.49
CA THR A 248 -5.22 -17.41 1.20
C THR A 248 -5.64 -16.10 1.87
N ILE A 249 -5.27 -15.88 3.12
CA ILE A 249 -5.62 -14.65 3.85
C ILE A 249 -4.86 -13.45 3.28
N LEU A 250 -3.59 -13.59 2.93
CA LEU A 250 -2.83 -12.55 2.24
C LEU A 250 -3.48 -12.17 0.91
N ALA A 251 -3.95 -13.16 0.14
CA ALA A 251 -4.66 -12.92 -1.11
C ALA A 251 -6.01 -12.19 -0.87
N GLN A 252 -6.79 -12.60 0.14
CA GLN A 252 -8.03 -11.94 0.51
C GLN A 252 -7.81 -10.50 0.95
N MET A 253 -6.79 -10.23 1.77
CA MET A 253 -6.43 -8.87 2.17
C MET A 253 -6.02 -8.01 0.97
N THR A 254 -5.21 -8.56 0.06
CA THR A 254 -4.80 -7.85 -1.16
C THR A 254 -5.99 -7.56 -2.06
N ALA A 255 -6.92 -8.52 -2.22
CA ALA A 255 -8.16 -8.32 -2.97
C ALA A 255 -9.06 -7.26 -2.30
N GLY A 256 -9.21 -7.32 -0.98
CA GLY A 256 -9.94 -6.31 -0.20
C GLY A 256 -9.35 -4.91 -0.34
N PHE A 257 -8.04 -4.80 -0.28
CA PHE A 257 -7.32 -3.54 -0.52
C PHE A 257 -7.58 -3.00 -1.93
N ALA A 258 -7.50 -3.85 -2.95
CA ALA A 258 -7.80 -3.47 -4.33
C ALA A 258 -9.27 -3.02 -4.49
N PHE A 259 -10.21 -3.72 -3.86
CA PHE A 259 -11.61 -3.32 -3.83
C PHE A 259 -11.79 -1.93 -3.19
N GLY A 260 -11.14 -1.69 -2.04
CA GLY A 260 -11.14 -0.37 -1.39
C GLY A 260 -10.59 0.72 -2.32
N GLN A 261 -9.51 0.44 -3.03
CA GLN A 261 -8.95 1.39 -4.02
C GLN A 261 -9.90 1.70 -5.17
N LEU A 262 -10.66 0.72 -5.65
CA LEU A 262 -11.68 0.98 -6.68
C LEU A 262 -12.86 1.79 -6.14
N ALA A 263 -13.25 1.55 -4.90
CA ALA A 263 -14.35 2.25 -4.26
C ALA A 263 -14.06 3.76 -4.05
N GLY A 264 -12.80 4.16 -3.88
CA GLY A 264 -12.40 5.56 -3.64
C GLY A 264 -12.84 6.53 -4.73
N PRO A 265 -12.36 6.38 -5.98
CA PRO A 265 -12.79 7.23 -7.10
C PRO A 265 -14.29 7.14 -7.38
N VAL A 266 -14.92 5.97 -7.20
CA VAL A 266 -16.37 5.79 -7.37
C VAL A 266 -17.14 6.63 -6.33
N ALA A 267 -16.72 6.60 -5.07
CA ALA A 267 -17.32 7.42 -4.02
C ALA A 267 -17.15 8.92 -4.31
N SER A 268 -15.96 9.35 -4.75
CA SER A 268 -15.69 10.73 -5.15
C SER A 268 -16.62 11.17 -6.28
N ALA A 269 -16.74 10.38 -7.34
CA ALA A 269 -17.63 10.67 -8.47
C ALA A 269 -19.12 10.65 -8.08
N ALA A 270 -19.51 9.78 -7.13
CA ALA A 270 -20.87 9.78 -6.61
C ALA A 270 -21.19 11.09 -5.85
N PHE A 271 -20.29 11.52 -4.96
CA PHE A 271 -20.47 12.79 -4.25
C PHE A 271 -20.47 14.01 -5.20
N GLU A 272 -19.62 14.00 -6.23
CA GLU A 272 -19.61 15.06 -7.25
C GLU A 272 -20.98 15.25 -7.91
N ARG A 273 -21.69 14.15 -8.22
CA ARG A 273 -23.06 14.22 -8.80
C ARG A 273 -24.06 14.91 -7.89
N PHE A 274 -23.88 14.80 -6.56
CA PHE A 274 -24.78 15.43 -5.59
C PHE A 274 -24.38 16.89 -5.30
N THR A 275 -23.10 17.22 -5.38
CA THR A 275 -22.59 18.55 -5.02
C THR A 275 -22.40 19.47 -6.23
N ALA A 276 -22.44 18.92 -7.44
CA ALA A 276 -22.12 19.61 -8.71
C ALA A 276 -20.72 20.26 -8.74
N ASP A 277 -19.83 19.85 -7.80
CA ASP A 277 -18.47 20.35 -7.69
C ASP A 277 -17.53 19.19 -7.39
N ALA A 278 -16.54 18.98 -8.28
CA ALA A 278 -15.58 17.86 -8.18
C ALA A 278 -14.73 17.92 -6.90
N TRP A 279 -14.32 19.12 -6.47
CA TRP A 279 -13.48 19.28 -5.27
C TRP A 279 -14.25 19.05 -3.98
N VAL A 280 -15.50 19.49 -3.95
CA VAL A 280 -16.41 19.19 -2.83
C VAL A 280 -16.67 17.69 -2.77
N GLY A 281 -16.89 17.04 -3.92
CA GLY A 281 -17.05 15.57 -3.99
C GLY A 281 -15.84 14.82 -3.45
N VAL A 282 -14.63 15.20 -3.84
CA VAL A 282 -13.37 14.64 -3.31
C VAL A 282 -13.26 14.87 -1.79
N SER A 283 -13.61 16.06 -1.30
CA SER A 283 -13.55 16.39 0.12
C SER A 283 -14.49 15.51 0.95
N TYR A 284 -15.71 15.26 0.47
CA TYR A 284 -16.65 14.34 1.15
C TYR A 284 -16.14 12.89 1.14
N ALA A 285 -15.57 12.43 0.03
CA ALA A 285 -14.96 11.11 -0.05
C ALA A 285 -13.78 10.96 0.95
N MET A 286 -12.93 11.98 1.07
CA MET A 286 -11.83 12.00 2.05
C MET A 286 -12.35 11.96 3.50
N ARG A 287 -13.39 12.71 3.82
CA ARG A 287 -14.03 12.68 5.16
C ARG A 287 -14.62 11.31 5.48
N LEU A 288 -15.30 10.69 4.51
CA LEU A 288 -15.80 9.33 4.64
C LEU A 288 -14.68 8.32 4.88
N ALA A 289 -13.58 8.45 4.13
CA ALA A 289 -12.40 7.59 4.29
C ALA A 289 -11.74 7.76 5.66
N ALA A 290 -11.60 8.99 6.13
CA ALA A 290 -11.06 9.27 7.45
C ALA A 290 -11.93 8.67 8.56
N ALA A 291 -13.27 8.79 8.46
CA ALA A 291 -14.20 8.17 9.38
C ALA A 291 -14.07 6.63 9.36
N GLY A 292 -14.01 6.02 8.19
CA GLY A 292 -13.78 4.58 8.05
C GLY A 292 -12.47 4.11 8.68
N LEU A 293 -11.37 4.84 8.47
CA LEU A 293 -10.08 4.55 9.09
C LEU A 293 -10.14 4.66 10.62
N MET A 294 -10.85 5.65 11.16
CA MET A 294 -11.05 5.79 12.60
C MET A 294 -11.86 4.64 13.19
N ILE A 295 -12.95 4.24 12.53
CA ILE A 295 -13.75 3.07 12.94
C ILE A 295 -12.89 1.81 12.92
N SER A 296 -12.11 1.62 11.87
CA SER A 296 -11.17 0.50 11.75
C SER A 296 -10.10 0.51 12.86
N ALA A 297 -9.56 1.68 13.23
CA ALA A 297 -8.62 1.82 14.33
C ALA A 297 -9.24 1.44 15.69
N ILE A 298 -10.47 1.86 15.93
CA ILE A 298 -11.23 1.50 17.14
C ILE A 298 -11.45 -0.01 17.21
N TYR A 299 -11.89 -0.62 16.10
CA TYR A 299 -12.10 -2.07 16.02
C TYR A 299 -10.82 -2.85 16.36
N LEU A 300 -9.68 -2.49 15.73
CA LEU A 300 -8.38 -3.11 16.00
C LEU A 300 -7.94 -2.93 17.45
N GLY A 301 -8.18 -1.76 18.04
CA GLY A 301 -7.88 -1.48 19.44
C GLY A 301 -8.70 -2.34 20.40
N GLN A 302 -9.99 -2.49 20.14
CA GLN A 302 -10.89 -3.33 20.96
C GLN A 302 -10.54 -4.81 20.87
N GLU A 303 -10.23 -5.31 19.68
CA GLU A 303 -9.80 -6.69 19.49
C GLU A 303 -8.54 -7.03 20.29
N THR A 304 -7.60 -6.10 20.37
CA THR A 304 -6.38 -6.31 21.16
C THR A 304 -6.66 -6.37 22.66
N ARG A 305 -7.58 -5.53 23.17
CA ARG A 305 -7.97 -5.56 24.58
C ARG A 305 -8.63 -6.89 24.95
N GLN A 306 -9.56 -7.40 24.13
CA GLN A 306 -10.21 -8.68 24.35
C GLN A 306 -9.22 -9.85 24.40
N ARG A 307 -8.21 -9.84 23.52
CA ARG A 307 -7.17 -10.89 23.51
C ARG A 307 -6.28 -10.86 24.76
N ASN A 308 -6.00 -9.69 25.30
CA ASN A 308 -5.19 -9.57 26.53
C ASN A 308 -5.97 -10.07 27.75
N HIS A 309 -7.25 -9.73 27.91
CA HIS A 309 -8.11 -10.24 28.99
C HIS A 309 -8.19 -11.76 28.95
N PHE A 310 -8.43 -12.35 27.76
CA PHE A 310 -8.52 -13.80 27.64
C PHE A 310 -7.23 -14.55 28.02
N LYS A 311 -6.05 -13.92 27.80
CA LYS A 311 -4.78 -14.49 28.23
C LYS A 311 -4.56 -14.41 29.73
N GLU A 312 -5.01 -13.35 30.36
CA GLU A 312 -4.94 -13.18 31.82
C GLU A 312 -5.82 -14.20 32.53
N ASP A 313 -7.06 -14.42 32.04
CA ASP A 313 -8.00 -15.39 32.57
C ASP A 313 -7.55 -16.85 32.43
N CYS A 314 -6.68 -17.18 31.45
CA CYS A 314 -6.14 -18.52 31.26
C CYS A 314 -4.89 -18.81 32.10
N HIS A 315 -4.29 -17.81 32.74
CA HIS A 315 -3.07 -17.94 33.54
C HIS A 315 -3.26 -17.61 35.03
N GLY A 316 -4.46 -17.23 35.46
CA GLY A 316 -4.89 -17.12 36.83
C GLY A 316 -5.66 -18.36 37.26
#